data_ebb3afbd12f36b3fa94d55a129ffe862
#
_entry.id   ebb3afbd12f36b3fa94d55a129ffe862
#
_cell.length_a   1.000
_cell.length_b   1.000
_cell.length_c   1.000
_cell.angle_alpha   90.00
_cell.angle_beta   90.00
_cell.angle_gamma   90.00
#
_symmetry.space_group_name_H-M   'P 1'
#
loop_
_entity.id
_entity.type
_entity.pdbx_description
1 polymer ?
#
loop_
_entity_poly.entity_id
_entity_poly.type
_entity_poly.pdbx_seq_one_letter_code
_entity_poly.pdbx_strand_id
1 'polypeptide(L)'
;MKKWLCLVLFLTTLTYSITALLPSRIRVSAAEDDLQLHAKYAVLLDGDSGRVLYGKNEDTPAPMASTTKIMSCVIALEYGLKEMTCTTSAYAASMPDVQLNAKKGETFTLNDLLYSLMLKSHNDSAVIIAENVACYYIYQVQSGIYPDTYDVLSGKDLSFVSFPSGFDTSFLQNITTEQSKILVAVFTGLMNEKAVSLGCTQTHFITPNGLDASDETGEHATTAKELAVIMSYCIQNEEFLAITQTKEHQFGSYSVSNANAFLNMYDGVLSGKTGFTGNAGYCYVCACRYDGKTFIAALLACGWPPSKTYKWQDCRTLLNWGKEHFNHEEIIGKNFPLKSITVTDGLKKELPVSIHDTCRLLLRKEDLVNVVINTPDSIAAPVFIGDIVGSVCVYVNDALLFSTPVYADACIRRTDYLYFLNQVIKSFCFIDK
;
A
#
# COMPACT_ATOMS: atom_id res chain seq x y z
N MET A 1 15.13 25.89 34.59
CA MET A 1 16.21 25.65 33.57
C MET A 1 17.01 24.38 33.80
N LYS A 2 17.44 24.01 35.02
CA LYS A 2 18.25 22.77 35.24
C LYS A 2 17.53 21.45 35.00
N LYS A 3 16.20 21.36 35.14
CA LYS A 3 15.42 20.10 34.87
C LYS A 3 15.19 19.78 33.40
N TRP A 4 15.20 20.79 32.54
CA TRP A 4 15.09 20.61 31.07
C TRP A 4 16.41 20.16 30.43
N LEU A 5 17.54 20.58 31.02
CA LEU A 5 18.85 20.19 30.51
C LEU A 5 19.14 18.69 30.75
N CYS A 6 18.66 18.13 31.86
CA CYS A 6 18.81 16.70 32.14
C CYS A 6 17.92 15.81 31.20
N LEU A 7 16.73 16.29 30.80
CA LEU A 7 15.86 15.55 29.93
C LEU A 7 16.41 15.50 28.50
N VAL A 8 17.00 16.58 28.01
CA VAL A 8 17.61 16.64 26.68
C VAL A 8 18.89 15.79 26.62
N LEU A 9 19.69 15.76 27.66
CA LEU A 9 20.89 14.89 27.74
C LEU A 9 20.50 13.40 27.81
N PHE A 10 19.41 13.05 28.47
CA PHE A 10 18.95 11.66 28.56
C PHE A 10 18.37 11.15 27.21
N LEU A 11 17.67 12.01 26.44
CA LEU A 11 17.20 11.68 25.11
C LEU A 11 18.35 11.56 24.09
N THR A 12 19.40 12.39 24.21
CA THR A 12 20.54 12.33 23.28
C THR A 12 21.45 11.13 23.53
N THR A 13 21.57 10.67 24.78
CA THR A 13 22.35 9.46 25.10
C THR A 13 21.61 8.17 24.73
N LEU A 14 20.25 8.17 24.73
CA LEU A 14 19.46 7.02 24.32
C LEU A 14 19.49 6.82 22.79
N THR A 15 19.59 7.91 22.01
CA THR A 15 19.70 7.82 20.55
C THR A 15 21.10 7.39 20.07
N TYR A 16 22.16 7.65 20.85
CA TYR A 16 23.53 7.25 20.47
C TYR A 16 23.85 5.77 20.79
N SER A 17 23.09 5.15 21.71
CA SER A 17 23.30 3.75 22.08
C SER A 17 22.59 2.73 21.17
N ILE A 18 21.65 3.18 20.31
CA ILE A 18 20.90 2.31 19.37
C ILE A 18 21.63 2.15 18.04
N THR A 19 22.59 3.03 17.70
CA THR A 19 23.30 2.97 16.42
C THR A 19 24.54 2.06 16.39
N ALA A 20 24.92 1.44 17.52
CA ALA A 20 26.19 0.70 17.63
C ALA A 20 26.07 -0.83 17.58
N LEU A 21 24.87 -1.41 17.35
CA LEU A 21 24.66 -2.86 17.26
C LEU A 21 23.70 -3.25 16.13
N LEU A 22 23.95 -2.74 14.92
CA LEU A 22 23.45 -3.40 13.73
C LEU A 22 24.52 -4.42 13.30
N PRO A 23 24.29 -5.73 13.45
CA PRO A 23 25.16 -6.71 12.84
C PRO A 23 25.14 -6.45 11.32
N SER A 24 26.34 -6.39 10.73
CA SER A 24 26.51 -6.38 9.28
C SER A 24 25.61 -7.48 8.71
N ARG A 25 24.59 -7.09 7.92
CA ARG A 25 23.67 -8.02 7.26
C ARG A 25 24.49 -8.90 6.32
N ILE A 26 24.87 -10.09 6.78
CA ILE A 26 25.21 -11.17 5.87
C ILE A 26 23.87 -11.53 5.22
N ARG A 27 23.63 -11.06 3.99
CA ARG A 27 22.61 -11.68 3.14
C ARG A 27 23.03 -13.13 2.96
N VAL A 28 22.42 -14.05 3.69
CA VAL A 28 22.39 -15.44 3.27
C VAL A 28 21.46 -15.44 2.08
N SER A 29 22.03 -15.33 0.88
CA SER A 29 21.33 -15.60 -0.37
C SER A 29 20.88 -17.07 -0.26
N ALA A 30 19.59 -17.29 -0.01
CA ALA A 30 18.98 -18.55 -0.41
C ALA A 30 19.32 -18.71 -1.91
N ALA A 31 19.71 -19.91 -2.35
CA ALA A 31 20.01 -20.16 -3.76
C ALA A 31 18.90 -19.53 -4.60
N GLU A 32 19.26 -18.48 -5.37
CA GLU A 32 18.33 -17.82 -6.27
C GLU A 32 17.90 -18.87 -7.30
N ASP A 33 16.63 -19.29 -7.25
CA ASP A 33 16.05 -20.09 -8.32
C ASP A 33 16.05 -19.21 -9.56
N ASP A 34 17.00 -19.45 -10.48
CA ASP A 34 17.10 -18.68 -11.72
C ASP A 34 15.95 -19.08 -12.65
N LEU A 35 14.85 -18.34 -12.55
CA LEU A 35 13.63 -18.58 -13.32
C LEU A 35 13.75 -18.19 -14.80
N GLN A 36 14.90 -17.78 -15.29
CA GLN A 36 15.17 -17.42 -16.69
C GLN A 36 14.12 -16.46 -17.28
N LEU A 37 13.74 -15.42 -16.52
CA LEU A 37 12.74 -14.43 -16.93
C LEU A 37 13.30 -13.47 -17.97
N HIS A 38 12.47 -13.11 -18.96
CA HIS A 38 12.77 -12.09 -19.96
C HIS A 38 12.72 -10.67 -19.38
N ALA A 39 11.91 -10.44 -18.34
CA ALA A 39 11.85 -9.18 -17.63
C ALA A 39 13.20 -8.83 -17.01
N LYS A 40 13.61 -7.56 -17.12
CA LYS A 40 14.81 -7.06 -16.45
C LYS A 40 14.58 -6.89 -14.96
N TYR A 41 13.37 -6.51 -14.58
CA TYR A 41 12.96 -6.28 -13.20
C TYR A 41 11.69 -7.07 -12.94
N ALA A 42 11.69 -7.92 -11.93
CA ALA A 42 10.56 -8.78 -11.64
C ALA A 42 10.42 -9.02 -10.15
N VAL A 43 9.18 -9.21 -9.69
CA VAL A 43 8.88 -9.61 -8.33
C VAL A 43 7.67 -10.53 -8.31
N LEU A 44 7.70 -11.51 -7.41
CA LEU A 44 6.52 -12.19 -6.89
C LEU A 44 6.38 -11.84 -5.41
N LEU A 45 5.25 -11.27 -5.04
CA LEU A 45 4.96 -10.84 -3.69
C LEU A 45 3.79 -11.65 -3.12
N ASP A 46 3.85 -11.99 -1.85
CA ASP A 46 2.68 -12.44 -1.09
C ASP A 46 1.75 -11.24 -0.87
N GLY A 47 0.57 -11.28 -1.45
CA GLY A 47 -0.39 -10.18 -1.41
C GLY A 47 -0.99 -9.93 -0.02
N ASP A 48 -0.90 -10.90 0.88
CA ASP A 48 -1.48 -10.81 2.22
C ASP A 48 -0.46 -10.25 3.25
N SER A 49 0.82 -10.69 3.18
CA SER A 49 1.87 -10.25 4.11
C SER A 49 2.79 -9.15 3.55
N GLY A 50 2.78 -8.90 2.25
CA GLY A 50 3.72 -8.01 1.58
C GLY A 50 5.14 -8.60 1.45
N ARG A 51 5.34 -9.89 1.78
CA ARG A 51 6.63 -10.56 1.66
C ARG A 51 7.02 -10.76 0.20
N VAL A 52 8.26 -10.41 -0.14
CA VAL A 52 8.86 -10.78 -1.43
C VAL A 52 9.18 -12.29 -1.42
N LEU A 53 8.55 -13.02 -2.33
CA LEU A 53 8.74 -14.46 -2.51
C LEU A 53 9.86 -14.74 -3.52
N TYR A 54 9.91 -13.95 -4.60
CA TYR A 54 10.96 -13.96 -5.62
C TYR A 54 11.27 -12.53 -6.04
N GLY A 55 12.54 -12.20 -6.28
CA GLY A 55 12.98 -10.89 -6.76
C GLY A 55 14.08 -11.02 -7.82
N LYS A 56 14.00 -10.19 -8.87
CA LYS A 56 15.05 -9.99 -9.87
C LYS A 56 15.18 -8.50 -10.10
N ASN A 57 16.23 -7.87 -9.56
CA ASN A 57 16.41 -6.42 -9.58
C ASN A 57 15.15 -5.66 -9.11
N GLU A 58 14.42 -6.22 -8.16
CA GLU A 58 13.07 -5.81 -7.76
C GLU A 58 13.02 -4.44 -7.10
N ASP A 59 14.11 -3.97 -6.54
CA ASP A 59 14.26 -2.67 -5.88
C ASP A 59 14.89 -1.60 -6.81
N THR A 60 15.10 -1.90 -8.11
CA THR A 60 15.70 -0.95 -9.06
C THR A 60 14.61 -0.12 -9.74
N PRO A 61 14.64 1.22 -9.65
CA PRO A 61 13.70 2.09 -10.35
C PRO A 61 13.78 1.92 -11.88
N ALA A 62 12.61 1.87 -12.52
CA ALA A 62 12.49 1.74 -13.97
C ALA A 62 11.18 2.40 -14.45
N PRO A 63 11.13 2.86 -15.72
CA PRO A 63 9.89 3.35 -16.31
C PRO A 63 8.81 2.28 -16.27
N MET A 64 7.59 2.69 -15.90
CA MET A 64 6.48 1.78 -15.63
C MET A 64 5.39 1.78 -16.69
N ALA A 65 5.43 2.71 -17.65
CA ALA A 65 4.41 2.90 -18.66
C ALA A 65 2.99 2.93 -18.06
N SER A 66 1.99 2.44 -18.78
CA SER A 66 0.58 2.47 -18.36
C SER A 66 0.23 1.56 -17.15
N THR A 67 1.19 0.88 -16.51
CA THR A 67 0.92 0.29 -15.20
C THR A 67 0.64 1.36 -14.14
N THR A 68 1.11 2.60 -14.34
CA THR A 68 0.73 3.83 -13.61
C THR A 68 -0.78 3.93 -13.36
N LYS A 69 -1.60 3.52 -14.32
CA LYS A 69 -3.05 3.71 -14.29
C LYS A 69 -3.76 2.95 -13.15
N ILE A 70 -3.11 1.96 -12.53
CA ILE A 70 -3.67 1.33 -11.31
C ILE A 70 -3.73 2.36 -10.16
N MET A 71 -2.67 3.18 -9.99
CA MET A 71 -2.67 4.25 -9.00
C MET A 71 -3.66 5.36 -9.40
N SER A 72 -3.71 5.76 -10.66
CA SER A 72 -4.69 6.75 -11.14
C SER A 72 -6.13 6.29 -10.88
N CYS A 73 -6.43 5.00 -11.07
CA CYS A 73 -7.74 4.43 -10.81
C CYS A 73 -8.09 4.48 -9.31
N VAL A 74 -7.21 4.03 -8.44
CA VAL A 74 -7.49 3.98 -6.99
C VAL A 74 -7.60 5.38 -6.39
N ILE A 75 -6.76 6.33 -6.80
CA ILE A 75 -6.88 7.74 -6.37
C ILE A 75 -8.21 8.35 -6.82
N ALA A 76 -8.64 8.05 -8.05
CA ALA A 76 -9.93 8.52 -8.53
C ALA A 76 -11.12 7.90 -7.77
N LEU A 77 -11.01 6.64 -7.34
CA LEU A 77 -12.03 5.99 -6.50
C LEU A 77 -12.05 6.54 -5.07
N GLU A 78 -10.91 6.99 -4.53
CA GLU A 78 -10.82 7.52 -3.18
C GLU A 78 -11.26 8.99 -3.07
N TYR A 79 -10.92 9.81 -4.05
CA TYR A 79 -11.11 11.26 -4.01
C TYR A 79 -12.21 11.77 -4.96
N GLY A 80 -12.69 10.95 -5.90
CA GLY A 80 -13.74 11.31 -6.83
C GLY A 80 -15.11 10.75 -6.44
N LEU A 81 -16.15 11.27 -7.07
CA LEU A 81 -17.49 10.69 -7.02
C LEU A 81 -17.78 9.98 -8.35
N LYS A 82 -18.15 8.73 -8.33
CA LYS A 82 -18.38 7.93 -9.56
C LYS A 82 -19.36 8.58 -10.54
N GLU A 83 -20.40 9.20 -10.02
CA GLU A 83 -21.44 9.84 -10.83
C GLU A 83 -21.12 11.31 -11.19
N MET A 84 -19.94 11.83 -10.75
CA MET A 84 -19.58 13.20 -11.12
C MET A 84 -19.39 13.31 -12.63
N THR A 85 -19.85 14.42 -13.17
CA THR A 85 -19.62 14.78 -14.57
C THR A 85 -18.19 15.30 -14.73
N CYS A 86 -17.43 14.65 -15.60
CA CYS A 86 -16.07 15.04 -15.96
C CYS A 86 -16.07 15.72 -17.33
N THR A 87 -15.53 16.92 -17.40
CA THR A 87 -15.42 17.72 -18.64
C THR A 87 -14.04 17.55 -19.26
N THR A 88 -13.99 17.31 -20.56
CA THR A 88 -12.75 17.15 -21.33
C THR A 88 -12.12 18.49 -21.66
N SER A 89 -10.88 18.73 -21.22
CA SER A 89 -10.08 19.91 -21.61
C SER A 89 -9.49 19.76 -23.02
N ALA A 90 -8.97 20.84 -23.57
CA ALA A 90 -8.21 20.79 -24.82
C ALA A 90 -6.93 19.97 -24.69
N TYR A 91 -6.27 20.03 -23.53
CA TYR A 91 -5.06 19.29 -23.23
C TYR A 91 -5.34 17.78 -23.16
N ALA A 92 -6.36 17.35 -22.41
CA ALA A 92 -6.77 15.95 -22.35
C ALA A 92 -7.11 15.38 -23.73
N ALA A 93 -7.88 16.13 -24.54
CA ALA A 93 -8.23 15.72 -25.91
C ALA A 93 -7.03 15.64 -26.87
N SER A 94 -5.89 16.23 -26.52
CA SER A 94 -4.63 16.21 -27.33
C SER A 94 -3.68 15.07 -26.96
N MET A 95 -4.02 14.23 -25.99
CA MET A 95 -3.14 13.12 -25.57
C MET A 95 -2.84 12.17 -26.73
N PRO A 96 -1.61 11.63 -26.80
CA PRO A 96 -1.27 10.66 -27.84
C PRO A 96 -1.96 9.30 -27.63
N ASP A 97 -1.97 8.49 -28.67
CA ASP A 97 -2.47 7.10 -28.61
C ASP A 97 -1.83 6.30 -27.45
N VAL A 98 -2.62 5.44 -26.78
CA VAL A 98 -3.98 4.94 -27.07
C VAL A 98 -5.02 5.90 -26.50
N GLN A 99 -6.08 6.21 -27.25
CA GLN A 99 -7.07 7.22 -26.90
C GLN A 99 -8.51 6.67 -26.94
N LEU A 100 -9.38 7.24 -26.11
CA LEU A 100 -10.83 7.19 -26.27
C LEU A 100 -11.28 8.05 -27.46
N ASN A 101 -10.47 9.03 -27.85
CA ASN A 101 -10.74 10.10 -28.81
C ASN A 101 -11.83 11.08 -28.30
N ALA A 102 -11.81 11.36 -27.00
CA ALA A 102 -12.67 12.36 -26.37
C ALA A 102 -12.43 13.75 -26.96
N LYS A 103 -13.51 14.48 -27.21
CA LYS A 103 -13.43 15.84 -27.78
C LYS A 103 -13.45 16.89 -26.70
N LYS A 104 -12.78 18.03 -26.92
CA LYS A 104 -12.84 19.19 -26.06
C LYS A 104 -14.30 19.55 -25.75
N GLY A 105 -14.63 19.70 -24.46
CA GLY A 105 -15.97 20.01 -23.96
C GLY A 105 -16.92 18.81 -23.87
N GLU A 106 -16.51 17.65 -24.38
CA GLU A 106 -17.28 16.41 -24.19
C GLU A 106 -17.26 15.99 -22.72
N THR A 107 -18.37 15.44 -22.25
CA THR A 107 -18.55 15.08 -20.85
C THR A 107 -18.83 13.59 -20.67
N PHE A 108 -18.32 13.04 -19.60
CA PHE A 108 -18.45 11.64 -19.20
C PHE A 108 -18.73 11.52 -17.70
N THR A 109 -19.24 10.41 -17.23
CA THR A 109 -19.18 10.11 -15.80
C THR A 109 -17.76 9.66 -15.42
N LEU A 110 -17.34 9.91 -14.20
CA LEU A 110 -16.05 9.39 -13.71
C LEU A 110 -16.03 7.86 -13.83
N ASN A 111 -17.14 7.20 -13.52
CA ASN A 111 -17.28 5.76 -13.65
C ASN A 111 -16.95 5.24 -15.06
N ASP A 112 -17.52 5.83 -16.11
CA ASP A 112 -17.27 5.42 -17.50
C ASP A 112 -15.79 5.63 -17.89
N LEU A 113 -15.20 6.72 -17.44
CA LEU A 113 -13.78 6.99 -17.67
C LEU A 113 -12.87 5.98 -16.95
N LEU A 114 -13.24 5.47 -15.77
CA LEU A 114 -12.49 4.43 -15.07
C LEU A 114 -12.48 3.10 -15.86
N TYR A 115 -13.61 2.72 -16.46
CA TYR A 115 -13.63 1.58 -17.39
C TYR A 115 -12.75 1.83 -18.62
N SER A 116 -12.83 3.01 -19.21
CA SER A 116 -11.98 3.41 -20.35
C SER A 116 -10.50 3.34 -20.00
N LEU A 117 -10.12 3.86 -18.82
CA LEU A 117 -8.77 3.88 -18.25
C LEU A 117 -8.21 2.46 -18.09
N MET A 118 -8.98 1.58 -17.44
CA MET A 118 -8.47 0.28 -17.03
C MET A 118 -8.58 -0.77 -18.12
N LEU A 119 -9.67 -0.81 -18.89
CA LEU A 119 -9.90 -1.84 -19.90
C LEU A 119 -9.07 -1.60 -21.17
N LYS A 120 -9.00 -0.35 -21.65
CA LYS A 120 -8.31 0.02 -22.92
C LYS A 120 -7.05 0.82 -22.71
N SER A 121 -6.81 1.31 -21.49
CA SER A 121 -5.59 2.09 -21.19
C SER A 121 -5.55 3.46 -21.88
N HIS A 122 -6.69 4.10 -22.14
CA HIS A 122 -6.76 5.35 -22.85
C HIS A 122 -6.04 6.48 -22.09
N ASN A 123 -5.20 7.24 -22.79
CA ASN A 123 -4.36 8.28 -22.23
C ASN A 123 -5.13 9.57 -21.96
N ASP A 124 -6.06 9.92 -22.85
CA ASP A 124 -6.99 11.05 -22.70
C ASP A 124 -7.89 10.83 -21.47
N SER A 125 -8.45 9.63 -21.29
CA SER A 125 -9.27 9.30 -20.12
C SER A 125 -8.50 9.50 -18.81
N ALA A 126 -7.21 9.15 -18.76
CA ALA A 126 -6.37 9.37 -17.58
C ALA A 126 -6.22 10.85 -17.23
N VAL A 127 -6.05 11.72 -18.24
CA VAL A 127 -5.91 13.16 -18.03
C VAL A 127 -7.27 13.80 -17.68
N ILE A 128 -8.36 13.39 -18.34
CA ILE A 128 -9.71 13.86 -17.97
C ILE A 128 -10.00 13.53 -16.51
N ILE A 129 -9.72 12.29 -16.07
CA ILE A 129 -9.87 11.87 -14.67
C ILE A 129 -9.03 12.77 -13.76
N ALA A 130 -7.75 12.93 -14.07
CA ALA A 130 -6.82 13.69 -13.24
C ALA A 130 -7.27 15.15 -13.04
N GLU A 131 -7.64 15.84 -14.11
CA GLU A 131 -8.11 17.23 -14.05
C GLU A 131 -9.40 17.37 -13.21
N ASN A 132 -10.37 16.51 -13.45
CA ASN A 132 -11.68 16.60 -12.80
C ASN A 132 -11.63 16.17 -11.32
N VAL A 133 -10.89 15.12 -11.00
CA VAL A 133 -10.69 14.68 -9.61
C VAL A 133 -9.87 15.71 -8.82
N ALA A 134 -8.85 16.31 -9.45
CA ALA A 134 -8.12 17.42 -8.83
C ALA A 134 -9.06 18.62 -8.53
N CYS A 135 -9.94 18.99 -9.46
CA CYS A 135 -10.95 20.02 -9.20
C CYS A 135 -11.87 19.64 -8.03
N TYR A 136 -12.31 18.39 -7.96
CA TYR A 136 -13.16 17.94 -6.85
C TYR A 136 -12.40 17.96 -5.52
N TYR A 137 -11.15 17.54 -5.49
CA TYR A 137 -10.30 17.64 -4.31
C TYR A 137 -10.13 19.10 -3.85
N ILE A 138 -9.82 20.01 -4.78
CA ILE A 138 -9.70 21.45 -4.49
C ILE A 138 -11.02 22.00 -3.91
N TYR A 139 -12.16 21.63 -4.50
CA TYR A 139 -13.48 22.02 -3.99
C TYR A 139 -13.70 21.54 -2.56
N GLN A 140 -13.37 20.31 -2.24
CA GLN A 140 -13.52 19.73 -0.90
C GLN A 140 -12.62 20.43 0.14
N VAL A 141 -11.38 20.76 -0.24
CA VAL A 141 -10.45 21.50 0.64
C VAL A 141 -10.94 22.93 0.86
N GLN A 142 -11.33 23.66 -0.20
CA GLN A 142 -11.86 25.02 -0.10
C GLN A 142 -13.17 25.10 0.70
N SER A 143 -13.97 24.03 0.67
CA SER A 143 -15.22 23.90 1.45
C SER A 143 -14.99 23.47 2.90
N GLY A 144 -13.74 23.21 3.31
CA GLY A 144 -13.38 22.75 4.65
C GLY A 144 -13.83 21.31 4.96
N ILE A 145 -14.17 20.51 3.95
CA ILE A 145 -14.59 19.12 4.09
C ILE A 145 -13.36 18.19 4.23
N TYR A 146 -12.32 18.43 3.41
CA TYR A 146 -11.03 17.77 3.53
C TYR A 146 -9.96 18.76 4.02
N PRO A 147 -9.06 18.34 4.94
CA PRO A 147 -7.83 19.06 5.16
C PRO A 147 -6.89 18.82 3.96
N ASP A 148 -6.10 19.83 3.57
CA ASP A 148 -4.96 19.62 2.67
C ASP A 148 -3.81 18.99 3.46
N THR A 149 -4.01 17.74 3.86
CA THR A 149 -3.11 17.01 4.77
C THR A 149 -1.70 16.85 4.18
N TYR A 150 -1.61 16.81 2.87
CA TYR A 150 -0.36 16.52 2.16
C TYR A 150 0.24 17.75 1.49
N ASP A 151 -0.36 18.92 1.71
CA ASP A 151 0.12 20.19 1.14
C ASP A 151 0.26 20.18 -0.40
N VAL A 152 -0.53 19.31 -1.08
CA VAL A 152 -0.46 19.14 -2.54
C VAL A 152 -0.92 20.38 -3.32
N LEU A 153 -1.64 21.31 -2.67
CA LEU A 153 -2.09 22.56 -3.27
C LEU A 153 -1.07 23.70 -3.11
N SER A 154 -0.10 23.55 -2.22
CA SER A 154 0.89 24.59 -1.91
C SER A 154 1.72 24.98 -3.13
N GLY A 155 1.97 26.28 -3.26
CA GLY A 155 2.78 26.83 -4.33
C GLY A 155 2.14 26.78 -5.73
N LYS A 156 0.90 26.29 -5.88
CA LYS A 156 0.20 26.23 -7.18
C LYS A 156 -0.73 27.42 -7.37
N ASP A 157 -0.68 28.04 -8.53
CA ASP A 157 -1.65 29.07 -8.91
C ASP A 157 -2.99 28.44 -9.30
N LEU A 158 -3.92 28.45 -8.36
CA LEU A 158 -5.27 27.91 -8.52
C LEU A 158 -6.32 29.01 -8.75
N SER A 159 -5.91 30.23 -9.08
CA SER A 159 -6.81 31.39 -9.27
C SER A 159 -7.87 31.20 -10.37
N PHE A 160 -7.59 30.29 -11.31
CA PHE A 160 -8.53 29.91 -12.39
C PHE A 160 -9.58 28.87 -11.96
N VAL A 161 -9.45 28.28 -10.78
CA VAL A 161 -10.40 27.29 -10.25
C VAL A 161 -11.39 28.00 -9.33
N SER A 162 -12.65 27.97 -9.66
CA SER A 162 -13.71 28.63 -8.88
C SER A 162 -15.03 27.88 -8.97
N PHE A 163 -15.73 27.77 -7.85
CA PHE A 163 -16.98 27.02 -7.71
C PHE A 163 -18.12 27.90 -7.12
N PRO A 164 -18.52 28.98 -7.80
CA PRO A 164 -19.42 29.96 -7.23
C PRO A 164 -20.84 29.46 -6.92
N SER A 165 -21.26 28.39 -7.58
CA SER A 165 -22.61 27.79 -7.44
C SER A 165 -22.59 26.33 -7.02
N GLY A 166 -21.49 25.86 -6.41
CA GLY A 166 -21.25 24.48 -6.11
C GLY A 166 -20.29 23.80 -7.12
N PHE A 167 -20.01 22.54 -6.92
CA PHE A 167 -19.05 21.81 -7.75
C PHE A 167 -19.53 21.73 -9.21
N ASP A 168 -18.72 22.23 -10.13
CA ASP A 168 -18.90 22.13 -11.58
C ASP A 168 -17.54 22.20 -12.26
N THR A 169 -17.34 21.39 -13.30
CA THR A 169 -16.09 21.30 -14.06
C THR A 169 -16.22 21.80 -15.51
N SER A 170 -17.35 22.40 -15.88
CA SER A 170 -17.60 22.90 -17.24
C SER A 170 -16.57 23.92 -17.73
N PHE A 171 -15.93 24.68 -16.80
CA PHE A 171 -14.87 25.62 -17.12
C PHE A 171 -13.61 24.97 -17.71
N LEU A 172 -13.39 23.67 -17.46
CA LEU A 172 -12.21 22.94 -17.96
C LEU A 172 -12.10 22.95 -19.50
N GLN A 173 -13.21 23.06 -20.21
CA GLN A 173 -13.18 23.22 -21.66
C GLN A 173 -12.43 24.49 -22.11
N ASN A 174 -12.28 25.50 -21.24
CA ASN A 174 -11.73 26.81 -21.57
C ASN A 174 -10.35 27.09 -20.93
N ILE A 175 -9.81 26.15 -20.13
CA ILE A 175 -8.50 26.33 -19.51
C ILE A 175 -7.37 26.17 -20.53
N THR A 176 -6.22 26.75 -20.20
CA THR A 176 -4.98 26.62 -20.99
C THR A 176 -4.29 25.29 -20.71
N THR A 177 -3.33 24.92 -21.54
CA THR A 177 -2.50 23.73 -21.32
C THR A 177 -1.73 23.82 -20.00
N GLU A 178 -1.23 24.98 -19.63
CA GLU A 178 -0.50 25.20 -18.37
C GLU A 178 -1.41 25.03 -17.17
N GLN A 179 -2.65 25.52 -17.23
CA GLN A 179 -3.66 25.32 -16.18
C GLN A 179 -4.04 23.83 -16.05
N SER A 180 -4.19 23.12 -17.18
CA SER A 180 -4.37 21.65 -17.18
C SER A 180 -3.20 20.95 -16.47
N LYS A 181 -1.96 21.31 -16.78
CA LYS A 181 -0.77 20.72 -16.13
C LYS A 181 -0.73 20.98 -14.62
N ILE A 182 -1.23 22.14 -14.15
CA ILE A 182 -1.35 22.41 -12.72
C ILE A 182 -2.34 21.43 -12.07
N LEU A 183 -3.49 21.18 -12.67
CA LEU A 183 -4.46 20.20 -12.16
C LEU A 183 -3.90 18.78 -12.20
N VAL A 184 -3.21 18.40 -13.27
CA VAL A 184 -2.48 17.11 -13.35
C VAL A 184 -1.45 17.02 -12.23
N ALA A 185 -0.71 18.10 -11.92
CA ALA A 185 0.28 18.11 -10.83
C ALA A 185 -0.37 17.99 -9.43
N VAL A 186 -1.60 18.49 -9.23
CA VAL A 186 -2.37 18.22 -8.01
C VAL A 186 -2.70 16.74 -7.92
N PHE A 187 -3.22 16.15 -8.99
CA PHE A 187 -3.60 14.73 -8.99
C PHE A 187 -2.39 13.79 -8.82
N THR A 188 -1.28 14.06 -9.51
CA THR A 188 -0.05 13.25 -9.34
C THR A 188 0.59 13.49 -7.98
N GLY A 189 0.40 14.65 -7.36
CA GLY A 189 0.72 14.89 -5.96
C GLY A 189 0.00 13.90 -5.03
N LEU A 190 -1.31 13.72 -5.20
CA LEU A 190 -2.09 12.72 -4.45
C LEU A 190 -1.59 11.29 -4.71
N MET A 191 -1.19 10.96 -5.96
CA MET A 191 -0.61 9.66 -6.29
C MET A 191 0.71 9.43 -5.56
N ASN A 192 1.59 10.43 -5.49
CA ASN A 192 2.88 10.35 -4.81
C ASN A 192 2.70 10.22 -3.29
N GLU A 193 1.81 10.99 -2.68
CA GLU A 193 1.50 10.88 -1.26
C GLU A 193 0.93 9.50 -0.90
N LYS A 194 0.07 8.95 -1.75
CA LYS A 194 -0.41 7.58 -1.59
C LYS A 194 0.76 6.59 -1.66
N ALA A 195 1.66 6.74 -2.64
CA ALA A 195 2.83 5.88 -2.78
C ALA A 195 3.71 5.92 -1.51
N VAL A 196 4.00 7.11 -0.98
CA VAL A 196 4.73 7.29 0.28
C VAL A 196 4.01 6.60 1.45
N SER A 197 2.69 6.77 1.56
CA SER A 197 1.90 6.14 2.62
C SER A 197 1.91 4.62 2.58
N LEU A 198 2.13 4.03 1.39
CA LEU A 198 2.30 2.59 1.18
C LEU A 198 3.75 2.12 1.36
N GLY A 199 4.67 3.02 1.70
CA GLY A 199 6.10 2.72 1.83
C GLY A 199 6.85 2.65 0.50
N CYS A 200 6.24 3.12 -0.61
CA CYS A 200 6.83 3.15 -1.95
C CYS A 200 7.68 4.43 -2.12
N THR A 201 8.89 4.42 -1.61
CA THR A 201 9.77 5.60 -1.54
C THR A 201 10.62 5.84 -2.79
N GLN A 202 10.63 4.90 -3.71
CA GLN A 202 11.33 4.98 -4.99
C GLN A 202 10.36 5.14 -6.18
N THR A 203 9.07 5.29 -5.90
CA THR A 203 8.04 5.54 -6.90
C THR A 203 7.82 7.04 -7.05
N HIS A 204 7.87 7.54 -8.30
CA HIS A 204 7.62 8.93 -8.63
C HIS A 204 6.66 9.05 -9.80
N PHE A 205 5.48 9.63 -9.54
CA PHE A 205 4.44 9.84 -10.54
C PHE A 205 4.47 11.29 -11.03
N ILE A 206 4.69 11.49 -12.34
CA ILE A 206 4.66 12.79 -13.02
C ILE A 206 3.45 12.88 -13.95
N THR A 207 3.02 11.75 -14.51
CA THR A 207 1.88 11.67 -15.41
C THR A 207 0.83 10.68 -14.92
N PRO A 208 -0.48 10.94 -15.10
CA PRO A 208 -1.53 10.01 -14.67
C PRO A 208 -1.73 8.84 -15.64
N ASN A 209 -1.18 8.93 -16.85
CA ASN A 209 -1.35 7.94 -17.93
C ASN A 209 -0.14 7.01 -18.10
N GLY A 210 1.02 7.36 -17.51
CA GLY A 210 2.24 6.56 -17.60
C GLY A 210 3.06 6.82 -18.86
N LEU A 211 2.88 7.95 -19.52
CA LEU A 211 3.80 8.44 -20.54
C LEU A 211 5.12 8.84 -19.87
N ASP A 212 6.23 8.57 -20.57
CA ASP A 212 7.56 8.90 -20.08
C ASP A 212 7.69 10.40 -19.84
N ALA A 213 8.19 10.78 -18.67
CA ALA A 213 8.38 12.16 -18.25
C ALA A 213 9.51 12.25 -17.22
N SER A 214 10.08 13.45 -17.09
CA SER A 214 11.05 13.79 -16.04
C SER A 214 10.78 15.20 -15.53
N ASP A 215 11.10 15.45 -14.26
CA ASP A 215 11.08 16.74 -13.62
C ASP A 215 12.39 16.97 -12.84
N GLU A 216 12.45 18.03 -12.03
CA GLU A 216 13.63 18.37 -11.23
C GLU A 216 13.95 17.32 -10.15
N THR A 217 12.98 16.48 -9.77
CA THR A 217 13.09 15.49 -8.71
C THR A 217 13.43 14.09 -9.24
N GLY A 218 13.23 13.81 -10.53
CA GLY A 218 13.56 12.53 -11.14
C GLY A 218 12.74 12.17 -12.38
N GLU A 219 12.71 10.88 -12.67
CA GLU A 219 11.96 10.31 -13.78
C GLU A 219 10.61 9.72 -13.28
N HIS A 220 9.63 9.63 -14.21
CA HIS A 220 8.40 8.89 -13.97
C HIS A 220 8.70 7.39 -13.90
N ALA A 221 8.95 6.89 -12.69
CA ALA A 221 9.46 5.54 -12.47
C ALA A 221 8.90 4.90 -11.18
N THR A 222 9.02 3.58 -11.09
CA THR A 222 8.75 2.77 -9.90
C THR A 222 9.71 1.57 -9.89
N THR A 223 9.72 0.80 -8.80
CA THR A 223 10.37 -0.52 -8.77
C THR A 223 9.36 -1.63 -9.00
N ALA A 224 9.79 -2.82 -9.40
CA ALA A 224 8.88 -3.95 -9.56
C ALA A 224 8.20 -4.30 -8.22
N LYS A 225 8.94 -4.22 -7.11
CA LYS A 225 8.42 -4.45 -5.75
C LYS A 225 7.36 -3.41 -5.35
N GLU A 226 7.64 -2.14 -5.55
CA GLU A 226 6.68 -1.08 -5.18
C GLU A 226 5.43 -1.11 -6.06
N LEU A 227 5.57 -1.44 -7.36
CA LEU A 227 4.43 -1.67 -8.24
C LEU A 227 3.54 -2.82 -7.75
N ALA A 228 4.15 -3.90 -7.23
CA ALA A 228 3.39 -5.01 -6.65
C ALA A 228 2.72 -4.61 -5.33
N VAL A 229 3.36 -3.80 -4.48
CA VAL A 229 2.75 -3.23 -3.26
C VAL A 229 1.52 -2.37 -3.62
N ILE A 230 1.63 -1.52 -4.63
CA ILE A 230 0.52 -0.70 -5.11
C ILE A 230 -0.63 -1.59 -5.62
N MET A 231 -0.35 -2.65 -6.38
CA MET A 231 -1.38 -3.59 -6.84
C MET A 231 -2.02 -4.33 -5.66
N SER A 232 -1.24 -4.74 -4.65
CA SER A 232 -1.77 -5.37 -3.43
C SER A 232 -2.75 -4.45 -2.70
N TYR A 233 -2.46 -3.16 -2.64
CA TYR A 233 -3.39 -2.16 -2.11
C TYR A 233 -4.64 -2.02 -2.97
N CYS A 234 -4.49 -1.90 -4.29
CA CYS A 234 -5.61 -1.70 -5.22
C CYS A 234 -6.65 -2.83 -5.15
N ILE A 235 -6.21 -4.08 -5.01
CA ILE A 235 -7.14 -5.24 -4.96
C ILE A 235 -7.94 -5.35 -3.67
N GLN A 236 -7.65 -4.55 -2.64
CA GLN A 236 -8.49 -4.44 -1.45
C GLN A 236 -9.75 -3.61 -1.72
N ASN A 237 -9.79 -2.85 -2.81
CA ASN A 237 -10.94 -2.05 -3.23
C ASN A 237 -11.83 -2.89 -4.16
N GLU A 238 -13.06 -3.19 -3.70
CA GLU A 238 -14.01 -4.00 -4.46
C GLU A 238 -14.42 -3.36 -5.78
N GLU A 239 -14.50 -2.03 -5.85
CA GLU A 239 -14.84 -1.30 -7.08
C GLU A 239 -13.71 -1.38 -8.11
N PHE A 240 -12.45 -1.30 -7.65
CA PHE A 240 -11.29 -1.53 -8.51
C PHE A 240 -11.34 -2.93 -9.12
N LEU A 241 -11.65 -3.95 -8.33
CA LEU A 241 -11.80 -5.32 -8.82
C LEU A 241 -12.96 -5.44 -9.82
N ALA A 242 -14.12 -4.86 -9.51
CA ALA A 242 -15.28 -4.88 -10.39
C ALA A 242 -14.96 -4.26 -11.76
N ILE A 243 -14.27 -3.12 -11.79
CA ILE A 243 -13.84 -2.47 -13.03
C ILE A 243 -12.86 -3.36 -13.80
N THR A 244 -11.79 -3.83 -13.14
CA THR A 244 -10.68 -4.53 -13.83
C THR A 244 -11.03 -5.94 -14.31
N GLN A 245 -12.05 -6.57 -13.72
CA GLN A 245 -12.58 -7.88 -14.12
C GLN A 245 -13.64 -7.78 -15.23
N THR A 246 -14.19 -6.60 -15.47
CA THR A 246 -15.21 -6.39 -16.50
C THR A 246 -14.65 -6.70 -17.89
N LYS A 247 -15.37 -7.48 -18.67
CA LYS A 247 -14.97 -7.87 -20.04
C LYS A 247 -15.19 -6.76 -21.04
N GLU A 248 -16.31 -6.07 -20.94
CA GLU A 248 -16.73 -5.01 -21.85
C GLU A 248 -17.63 -4.02 -21.11
N HIS A 249 -17.48 -2.72 -21.41
CA HIS A 249 -18.32 -1.66 -20.90
C HIS A 249 -18.72 -0.71 -22.03
N GLN A 250 -20.01 -0.33 -22.06
CA GLN A 250 -20.58 0.55 -23.08
C GLN A 250 -21.15 1.80 -22.41
N PHE A 251 -20.83 2.95 -22.98
CA PHE A 251 -21.32 4.25 -22.49
C PHE A 251 -21.44 5.25 -23.65
N GLY A 252 -22.59 5.89 -23.77
CA GLY A 252 -22.90 6.74 -24.93
C GLY A 252 -22.69 5.99 -26.24
N SER A 253 -21.84 6.53 -27.12
CA SER A 253 -21.44 5.91 -28.39
C SER A 253 -20.15 5.07 -28.28
N TYR A 254 -19.58 4.94 -27.09
CA TYR A 254 -18.30 4.28 -26.87
C TYR A 254 -18.48 2.84 -26.37
N SER A 255 -17.56 1.97 -26.76
CA SER A 255 -17.43 0.61 -26.23
C SER A 255 -15.98 0.29 -25.98
N VAL A 256 -15.68 -0.22 -24.78
CA VAL A 256 -14.33 -0.59 -24.35
C VAL A 256 -14.30 -2.04 -23.89
N SER A 257 -13.44 -2.86 -24.50
CA SER A 257 -13.23 -4.26 -24.12
C SER A 257 -11.89 -4.44 -23.40
N ASN A 258 -11.83 -5.35 -22.44
CA ASN A 258 -10.66 -5.55 -21.60
C ASN A 258 -9.46 -6.10 -22.37
N ALA A 259 -8.38 -5.33 -22.42
CA ALA A 259 -7.12 -5.71 -23.08
C ALA A 259 -6.23 -6.63 -22.25
N ASN A 260 -6.57 -6.89 -20.97
CA ASN A 260 -5.85 -7.83 -20.12
C ASN A 260 -6.21 -9.29 -20.49
N ALA A 261 -5.56 -9.83 -21.51
CA ALA A 261 -5.79 -11.20 -21.96
C ALA A 261 -5.51 -12.25 -20.87
N PHE A 262 -4.67 -11.94 -19.87
CA PHE A 262 -4.27 -12.88 -18.85
C PHE A 262 -5.43 -13.31 -17.94
N LEU A 263 -6.49 -12.48 -17.81
CA LEU A 263 -7.75 -12.85 -17.16
C LEU A 263 -8.40 -14.12 -17.72
N ASN A 264 -8.17 -14.41 -19.01
CA ASN A 264 -8.71 -15.60 -19.67
C ASN A 264 -7.64 -16.68 -19.93
N MET A 265 -6.36 -16.39 -19.63
CA MET A 265 -5.24 -17.28 -19.92
C MET A 265 -4.74 -18.03 -18.69
N TYR A 266 -5.14 -17.58 -17.48
CA TYR A 266 -4.64 -18.13 -16.24
C TYR A 266 -5.71 -18.07 -15.15
N ASP A 267 -5.97 -19.19 -14.49
CA ASP A 267 -7.02 -19.31 -13.49
C ASP A 267 -6.66 -18.55 -12.21
N GLY A 268 -7.65 -17.90 -11.60
CA GLY A 268 -7.50 -17.18 -10.34
C GLY A 268 -6.98 -15.75 -10.49
N VAL A 269 -6.80 -15.22 -11.71
CA VAL A 269 -6.42 -13.81 -11.89
C VAL A 269 -7.55 -12.90 -11.41
N LEU A 270 -7.22 -12.05 -10.42
CA LEU A 270 -8.14 -11.07 -9.84
C LEU A 270 -8.14 -9.76 -10.62
N SER A 271 -6.95 -9.32 -11.05
CA SER A 271 -6.75 -8.03 -11.72
C SER A 271 -5.43 -8.02 -12.46
N GLY A 272 -5.22 -7.04 -13.34
CA GLY A 272 -3.92 -6.80 -13.96
C GLY A 272 -3.94 -5.61 -14.90
N LYS A 273 -2.77 -5.02 -15.11
CA LYS A 273 -2.57 -3.88 -15.99
C LYS A 273 -1.31 -4.04 -16.83
N THR A 274 -1.47 -3.89 -18.14
CA THR A 274 -0.36 -3.85 -19.09
C THR A 274 0.14 -2.43 -19.29
N GLY A 275 1.43 -2.28 -19.60
CA GLY A 275 2.05 -1.04 -20.02
C GLY A 275 3.03 -1.26 -21.18
N PHE A 276 3.23 -0.22 -21.99
CA PHE A 276 4.28 -0.15 -23.00
C PHE A 276 4.57 1.31 -23.34
N THR A 277 5.85 1.68 -23.31
CA THR A 277 6.44 2.83 -24.00
C THR A 277 7.73 2.37 -24.66
N GLY A 278 8.29 3.20 -25.55
CA GLY A 278 9.61 2.91 -26.15
C GLY A 278 10.70 2.74 -25.09
N ASN A 279 10.64 3.54 -24.03
CA ASN A 279 11.59 3.56 -22.92
C ASN A 279 11.39 2.37 -21.97
N ALA A 280 10.14 2.17 -21.51
CA ALA A 280 9.80 1.16 -20.53
C ALA A 280 9.88 -0.29 -21.06
N GLY A 281 9.69 -0.50 -22.36
CA GLY A 281 9.40 -1.83 -22.88
C GLY A 281 8.03 -2.35 -22.41
N TYR A 282 7.80 -3.64 -22.51
CA TYR A 282 6.57 -4.25 -22.03
C TYR A 282 6.62 -4.37 -20.50
N CYS A 283 5.60 -3.82 -19.84
CA CYS A 283 5.37 -3.91 -18.40
C CYS A 283 4.05 -4.63 -18.13
N TYR A 284 3.98 -5.32 -17.00
CA TYR A 284 2.76 -5.98 -16.55
C TYR A 284 2.77 -6.12 -15.03
N VAL A 285 1.63 -5.88 -14.41
CA VAL A 285 1.37 -6.22 -13.01
C VAL A 285 0.05 -6.94 -12.92
N CYS A 286 -0.01 -8.00 -12.12
CA CYS A 286 -1.26 -8.70 -11.84
C CYS A 286 -1.34 -9.22 -10.42
N ALA A 287 -2.58 -9.41 -9.96
CA ALA A 287 -2.92 -10.14 -8.76
C ALA A 287 -3.62 -11.45 -9.14
N CYS A 288 -3.26 -12.52 -8.45
CA CYS A 288 -3.83 -13.84 -8.65
C CYS A 288 -4.12 -14.49 -7.29
N ARG A 289 -5.30 -15.09 -7.13
CA ARG A 289 -5.65 -15.86 -5.94
C ARG A 289 -5.85 -17.33 -6.31
N TYR A 290 -5.15 -18.19 -5.61
CA TYR A 290 -5.21 -19.63 -5.82
C TYR A 290 -5.10 -20.36 -4.47
N ASP A 291 -6.07 -21.20 -4.16
CA ASP A 291 -6.11 -22.00 -2.93
C ASP A 291 -5.90 -21.14 -1.66
N GLY A 292 -6.57 -20.00 -1.62
CA GLY A 292 -6.48 -19.04 -0.52
C GLY A 292 -5.19 -18.22 -0.46
N LYS A 293 -4.22 -18.46 -1.35
CA LYS A 293 -2.95 -17.71 -1.46
C LYS A 293 -3.13 -16.56 -2.45
N THR A 294 -2.76 -15.36 -2.08
CA THR A 294 -2.79 -14.18 -2.96
C THR A 294 -1.37 -13.85 -3.42
N PHE A 295 -1.12 -13.98 -4.71
CA PHE A 295 0.17 -13.65 -5.34
C PHE A 295 0.05 -12.39 -6.16
N ILE A 296 1.02 -11.48 -6.03
CA ILE A 296 1.16 -10.30 -6.89
C ILE A 296 2.44 -10.45 -7.69
N ALA A 297 2.32 -10.47 -9.02
CA ALA A 297 3.48 -10.49 -9.92
C ALA A 297 3.60 -9.15 -10.63
N ALA A 298 4.79 -8.53 -10.59
CA ALA A 298 5.09 -7.33 -11.34
C ALA A 298 6.35 -7.52 -12.18
N LEU A 299 6.28 -7.07 -13.44
CA LEU A 299 7.30 -7.23 -14.48
C LEU A 299 7.52 -5.88 -15.15
N LEU A 300 8.75 -5.38 -15.15
CA LEU A 300 9.15 -4.18 -15.88
C LEU A 300 10.24 -4.53 -16.90
N ALA A 301 10.25 -3.80 -18.01
CA ALA A 301 11.18 -4.01 -19.11
C ALA A 301 11.21 -5.48 -19.59
N CYS A 302 10.02 -6.08 -19.79
CA CYS A 302 9.86 -7.47 -20.21
C CYS A 302 9.86 -7.61 -21.75
N GLY A 303 10.96 -7.15 -22.36
CA GLY A 303 11.16 -7.14 -23.81
C GLY A 303 10.54 -5.95 -24.51
N TRP A 304 10.87 -5.83 -25.81
CA TRP A 304 10.38 -4.83 -26.76
C TRP A 304 9.78 -5.51 -27.98
N PRO A 305 9.15 -4.77 -28.90
CA PRO A 305 8.66 -5.38 -30.14
C PRO A 305 9.72 -6.19 -30.88
N PRO A 306 9.40 -7.40 -31.39
CA PRO A 306 8.05 -8.00 -31.47
C PRO A 306 7.60 -8.83 -30.24
N SER A 307 8.35 -8.86 -29.15
CA SER A 307 8.26 -9.83 -28.06
C SER A 307 7.11 -9.55 -27.04
N LYS A 308 5.95 -9.10 -27.50
CA LYS A 308 4.83 -8.70 -26.64
C LYS A 308 4.23 -9.79 -25.74
N THR A 309 4.55 -11.07 -25.98
CA THR A 309 4.04 -12.22 -25.23
C THR A 309 4.90 -12.60 -24.04
N TYR A 310 6.14 -12.12 -23.96
CA TYR A 310 7.07 -12.43 -22.87
C TYR A 310 6.49 -12.16 -21.50
N LYS A 311 5.78 -11.04 -21.30
CA LYS A 311 5.10 -10.71 -20.05
C LYS A 311 4.11 -11.78 -19.56
N TRP A 312 3.45 -12.48 -20.49
CA TRP A 312 2.53 -13.57 -20.15
C TRP A 312 3.28 -14.85 -19.75
N GLN A 313 4.39 -15.11 -20.42
CA GLN A 313 5.26 -16.25 -20.11
C GLN A 313 5.89 -16.09 -18.73
N ASP A 314 6.54 -14.96 -18.50
CA ASP A 314 7.21 -14.64 -17.23
C ASP A 314 6.23 -14.62 -16.06
N CYS A 315 5.05 -14.00 -16.26
CA CYS A 315 4.02 -13.96 -15.23
C CYS A 315 3.54 -15.37 -14.85
N ARG A 316 3.30 -16.23 -15.86
CA ARG A 316 2.93 -17.64 -15.64
C ARG A 316 4.03 -18.39 -14.89
N THR A 317 5.29 -18.19 -15.27
CA THR A 317 6.45 -18.81 -14.61
C THR A 317 6.50 -18.43 -13.14
N LEU A 318 6.40 -17.13 -12.82
CA LEU A 318 6.39 -16.65 -11.43
C LEU A 318 5.24 -17.22 -10.61
N LEU A 319 4.02 -17.17 -11.15
CA LEU A 319 2.84 -17.66 -10.44
C LEU A 319 2.87 -19.18 -10.21
N ASN A 320 3.30 -19.96 -11.20
CA ASN A 320 3.45 -21.41 -11.04
C ASN A 320 4.51 -21.75 -10.01
N TRP A 321 5.67 -21.08 -10.09
CA TRP A 321 6.73 -21.26 -9.11
C TRP A 321 6.25 -20.92 -7.69
N GLY A 322 5.52 -19.82 -7.50
CA GLY A 322 4.95 -19.47 -6.20
C GLY A 322 3.97 -20.51 -5.67
N LYS A 323 3.09 -21.05 -6.54
CA LYS A 323 2.14 -22.13 -6.19
C LYS A 323 2.83 -23.41 -5.74
N GLU A 324 3.91 -23.78 -6.40
CA GLU A 324 4.64 -25.03 -6.16
C GLU A 324 5.51 -24.99 -4.89
N HIS A 325 6.09 -23.81 -4.58
CA HIS A 325 7.11 -23.71 -3.54
C HIS A 325 6.59 -23.16 -2.21
N PHE A 326 5.47 -22.43 -2.19
CA PHE A 326 4.96 -21.80 -0.98
C PHE A 326 3.64 -22.38 -0.51
N ASN A 327 3.56 -22.65 0.78
CA ASN A 327 2.35 -23.09 1.45
C ASN A 327 2.03 -22.19 2.65
N HIS A 328 0.76 -22.12 3.01
CA HIS A 328 0.35 -21.45 4.24
C HIS A 328 0.75 -22.30 5.46
N GLU A 329 1.45 -21.66 6.38
CA GLU A 329 1.78 -22.22 7.69
C GLU A 329 1.21 -21.30 8.78
N GLU A 330 0.50 -21.88 9.75
CA GLU A 330 0.06 -21.16 10.94
C GLU A 330 1.20 -21.12 11.96
N ILE A 331 1.75 -19.92 12.19
CA ILE A 331 2.87 -19.69 13.12
C ILE A 331 2.35 -19.33 14.51
N ILE A 332 1.31 -18.51 14.56
CA ILE A 332 0.65 -18.11 15.79
C ILE A 332 -0.83 -18.41 15.65
N GLY A 333 -1.27 -19.45 16.37
CA GLY A 333 -2.69 -19.83 16.44
C GLY A 333 -3.40 -19.16 17.61
N LYS A 334 -4.72 -19.35 17.70
CA LYS A 334 -5.60 -18.76 18.75
C LYS A 334 -5.17 -19.08 20.18
N ASN A 335 -4.47 -20.18 20.42
CA ASN A 335 -4.06 -20.63 21.74
C ASN A 335 -2.53 -20.62 21.87
N PHE A 336 -1.88 -19.60 21.30
CA PHE A 336 -0.42 -19.48 21.38
C PHE A 336 0.04 -19.37 22.83
N PRO A 337 0.93 -20.26 23.31
CA PRO A 337 1.29 -20.32 24.72
C PRO A 337 2.21 -19.16 25.13
N LEU A 338 1.77 -18.38 26.10
CA LEU A 338 2.58 -17.35 26.74
C LEU A 338 2.80 -17.67 28.22
N LYS A 339 3.96 -17.33 28.73
CA LYS A 339 4.25 -17.41 30.17
C LYS A 339 3.66 -16.22 30.90
N SER A 340 3.07 -16.44 32.10
CA SER A 340 2.66 -15.36 32.98
C SER A 340 3.85 -14.50 33.36
N ILE A 341 3.62 -13.20 33.53
CA ILE A 341 4.63 -12.23 33.97
C ILE A 341 4.58 -12.11 35.48
N THR A 342 5.74 -12.09 36.16
CA THR A 342 5.83 -11.87 37.61
C THR A 342 5.38 -10.45 37.96
N VAL A 343 4.54 -10.29 39.01
CA VAL A 343 4.09 -8.98 39.48
C VAL A 343 4.75 -8.62 40.79
N THR A 344 5.41 -7.48 40.83
CA THR A 344 5.95 -6.88 42.06
C THR A 344 4.93 -5.94 42.67
N ASP A 345 4.93 -5.83 43.98
CA ASP A 345 4.01 -4.96 44.79
C ASP A 345 2.51 -5.21 44.52
N GLY A 346 2.16 -6.36 43.99
CA GLY A 346 0.77 -6.73 43.64
C GLY A 346 0.12 -7.69 44.61
N LEU A 347 -1.22 -7.65 44.66
CA LEU A 347 -2.04 -8.62 45.42
C LEU A 347 -1.92 -10.05 44.84
N LYS A 348 -1.65 -10.19 43.56
CA LYS A 348 -1.30 -11.45 42.89
C LYS A 348 0.13 -11.37 42.39
N LYS A 349 0.83 -12.48 42.39
CA LYS A 349 2.24 -12.57 42.01
C LYS A 349 2.44 -12.87 40.53
N GLU A 350 1.40 -13.29 39.84
CA GLU A 350 1.44 -13.66 38.43
C GLU A 350 0.35 -12.94 37.66
N LEU A 351 0.71 -12.39 36.51
CA LEU A 351 -0.19 -11.77 35.54
C LEU A 351 -0.35 -12.72 34.36
N PRO A 352 -1.55 -13.31 34.15
CA PRO A 352 -1.82 -14.02 32.90
C PRO A 352 -1.84 -13.01 31.75
N VAL A 353 -1.33 -13.44 30.60
CA VAL A 353 -1.22 -12.60 29.41
C VAL A 353 -1.65 -13.38 28.17
N SER A 354 -2.17 -12.68 27.16
CA SER A 354 -2.56 -13.26 25.88
C SER A 354 -2.22 -12.35 24.70
N ILE A 355 -2.35 -12.91 23.50
CA ILE A 355 -2.40 -12.19 22.24
C ILE A 355 -3.74 -12.44 21.57
N HIS A 356 -4.23 -11.48 20.77
CA HIS A 356 -5.53 -11.59 20.12
C HIS A 356 -5.43 -11.95 18.65
N ASP A 357 -4.27 -11.66 18.04
CA ASP A 357 -4.05 -11.87 16.61
C ASP A 357 -3.49 -13.28 16.34
N THR A 358 -3.77 -13.77 15.15
CA THR A 358 -3.18 -14.98 14.61
C THR A 358 -2.23 -14.63 13.46
N CYS A 359 -1.18 -15.43 13.27
CA CYS A 359 -0.22 -15.24 12.18
C CYS A 359 -0.18 -16.47 11.29
N ARG A 360 -0.50 -16.29 10.02
CA ARG A 360 -0.40 -17.29 8.98
C ARG A 360 0.39 -16.69 7.81
N LEU A 361 1.48 -17.34 7.41
CA LEU A 361 2.39 -16.84 6.39
C LEU A 361 2.56 -17.84 5.27
N LEU A 362 2.87 -17.36 4.07
CA LEU A 362 3.36 -18.19 2.97
C LEU A 362 4.83 -18.50 3.20
N LEU A 363 5.14 -19.78 3.42
CA LEU A 363 6.48 -20.26 3.68
C LEU A 363 6.87 -21.36 2.70
N ARG A 364 8.15 -21.47 2.40
CA ARG A 364 8.78 -22.62 1.75
C ARG A 364 9.58 -23.43 2.78
N LYS A 365 9.95 -24.66 2.43
CA LYS A 365 10.63 -25.59 3.36
C LYS A 365 11.96 -25.07 3.91
N GLU A 366 12.65 -24.26 3.14
CA GLU A 366 13.95 -23.68 3.47
C GLU A 366 13.88 -22.41 4.33
N ASP A 367 12.67 -21.88 4.55
CA ASP A 367 12.50 -20.67 5.35
C ASP A 367 12.79 -20.93 6.83
N LEU A 368 13.61 -20.08 7.41
CA LEU A 368 13.91 -20.08 8.84
C LEU A 368 12.95 -19.16 9.58
N VAL A 369 12.05 -19.76 10.35
CA VAL A 369 11.06 -19.01 11.14
C VAL A 369 11.55 -18.88 12.57
N ASN A 370 11.59 -17.65 13.10
CA ASN A 370 11.93 -17.37 14.49
C ASN A 370 10.82 -16.52 15.13
N VAL A 371 10.29 -17.00 16.27
CA VAL A 371 9.27 -16.29 17.04
C VAL A 371 9.93 -15.74 18.30
N VAL A 372 9.91 -14.41 18.44
CA VAL A 372 10.50 -13.71 19.57
C VAL A 372 9.39 -13.13 20.44
N ILE A 373 9.37 -13.52 21.72
CA ILE A 373 8.44 -13.02 22.73
C ILE A 373 9.18 -11.95 23.55
N ASN A 374 8.75 -10.72 23.43
CA ASN A 374 9.32 -9.58 24.13
C ASN A 374 8.39 -9.17 25.28
N THR A 375 8.54 -9.83 26.43
CA THR A 375 7.83 -9.48 27.66
C THR A 375 8.85 -9.25 28.77
N PRO A 376 8.60 -8.31 29.73
CA PRO A 376 9.47 -8.14 30.87
C PRO A 376 9.39 -9.37 31.80
N ASP A 377 10.47 -9.69 32.50
CA ASP A 377 10.47 -10.74 33.53
C ASP A 377 9.54 -10.41 34.70
N SER A 378 9.36 -9.12 35.00
CA SER A 378 8.46 -8.64 36.03
C SER A 378 7.88 -7.26 35.70
N ILE A 379 6.69 -6.99 36.25
CA ILE A 379 5.98 -5.72 36.12
C ILE A 379 5.49 -5.26 37.52
N ALA A 380 5.54 -3.96 37.81
CA ALA A 380 5.03 -3.42 39.05
C ALA A 380 3.51 -3.17 39.02
N ALA A 381 2.79 -3.57 40.05
CA ALA A 381 1.38 -3.20 40.18
C ALA A 381 1.19 -1.69 40.42
N PRO A 382 0.07 -1.06 40.04
CA PRO A 382 -1.13 -1.71 39.51
C PRO A 382 -1.01 -2.04 38.00
N VAL A 383 -1.70 -3.11 37.55
CA VAL A 383 -1.83 -3.47 36.14
C VAL A 383 -3.32 -3.64 35.87
N PHE A 384 -3.78 -3.19 34.71
CA PHE A 384 -5.18 -3.27 34.31
C PHE A 384 -5.36 -4.27 33.14
N ILE A 385 -6.53 -4.89 33.10
CA ILE A 385 -6.88 -5.73 31.97
C ILE A 385 -6.85 -4.93 30.66
N GLY A 386 -6.20 -5.48 29.63
CA GLY A 386 -6.02 -4.81 28.34
C GLY A 386 -4.76 -3.93 28.24
N ASP A 387 -4.01 -3.75 29.35
CA ASP A 387 -2.71 -3.06 29.27
C ASP A 387 -1.76 -3.84 28.34
N ILE A 388 -1.05 -3.13 27.47
CA ILE A 388 0.00 -3.72 26.63
C ILE A 388 1.23 -3.93 27.48
N VAL A 389 1.66 -5.18 27.65
CA VAL A 389 2.77 -5.59 28.50
C VAL A 389 3.95 -6.21 27.75
N GLY A 390 3.86 -6.25 26.41
CA GLY A 390 4.91 -6.77 25.56
C GLY A 390 4.48 -6.90 24.12
N SER A 391 5.25 -7.67 23.34
CA SER A 391 4.95 -8.00 21.96
C SER A 391 5.44 -9.40 21.59
N VAL A 392 4.79 -10.02 20.59
CA VAL A 392 5.28 -11.21 19.92
C VAL A 392 5.61 -10.85 18.48
N CYS A 393 6.84 -11.14 18.06
CA CYS A 393 7.36 -10.85 16.73
C CYS A 393 7.69 -12.14 15.99
N VAL A 394 7.29 -12.23 14.72
CA VAL A 394 7.64 -13.36 13.84
C VAL A 394 8.61 -12.86 12.77
N TYR A 395 9.77 -13.48 12.73
CA TYR A 395 10.80 -13.24 11.72
C TYR A 395 10.88 -14.43 10.77
N VAL A 396 11.04 -14.15 9.50
CA VAL A 396 11.34 -15.16 8.47
C VAL A 396 12.61 -14.74 7.76
N ASN A 397 13.64 -15.59 7.78
CA ASN A 397 14.97 -15.28 7.22
C ASN A 397 15.50 -13.92 7.72
N ASP A 398 15.39 -13.67 9.04
CA ASP A 398 15.77 -12.44 9.75
C ASP A 398 14.93 -11.19 9.42
N ALA A 399 13.94 -11.27 8.52
CA ALA A 399 13.02 -10.17 8.26
C ALA A 399 11.80 -10.25 9.18
N LEU A 400 11.45 -9.14 9.86
CA LEU A 400 10.22 -9.03 10.64
C LEU A 400 9.01 -9.00 9.69
N LEU A 401 8.14 -10.01 9.77
CA LEU A 401 6.94 -10.08 8.94
C LEU A 401 5.65 -9.85 9.72
N PHE A 402 5.65 -10.10 11.02
CA PHE A 402 4.46 -9.91 11.84
C PHE A 402 4.84 -9.50 13.27
N SER A 403 4.03 -8.63 13.86
CA SER A 403 4.17 -8.22 15.26
C SER A 403 2.80 -7.98 15.86
N THR A 404 2.55 -8.52 17.06
CA THR A 404 1.30 -8.33 17.80
C THR A 404 1.58 -7.97 19.25
N PRO A 405 0.77 -7.07 19.86
CA PRO A 405 0.87 -6.77 21.28
C PRO A 405 0.52 -7.96 22.17
N VAL A 406 1.18 -8.04 23.33
CA VAL A 406 0.79 -8.93 24.42
C VAL A 406 -0.02 -8.12 25.44
N TYR A 407 -1.19 -8.60 25.79
CA TYR A 407 -2.15 -7.94 26.67
C TYR A 407 -2.22 -8.61 28.03
N ALA A 408 -2.45 -7.80 29.06
CA ALA A 408 -2.76 -8.26 30.42
C ALA A 408 -4.20 -8.80 30.49
N ASP A 409 -4.38 -10.03 30.98
CA ASP A 409 -5.71 -10.68 31.09
C ASP A 409 -6.36 -10.49 32.45
N ALA A 410 -5.72 -9.76 33.37
CA ALA A 410 -6.24 -9.53 34.69
C ALA A 410 -5.88 -8.15 35.24
N CYS A 411 -6.75 -7.62 36.11
CA CYS A 411 -6.43 -6.48 36.97
C CYS A 411 -5.71 -6.94 38.22
N ILE A 412 -4.53 -6.35 38.50
CA ILE A 412 -3.78 -6.62 39.73
C ILE A 412 -3.56 -5.29 40.48
N ARG A 413 -4.22 -5.20 41.62
CA ARG A 413 -4.10 -4.01 42.47
C ARG A 413 -2.75 -4.01 43.24
N ARG A 414 -2.23 -2.82 43.49
CA ARG A 414 -1.03 -2.65 44.29
C ARG A 414 -1.29 -2.93 45.77
N THR A 415 -0.33 -3.56 46.43
CA THR A 415 -0.27 -3.65 47.88
C THR A 415 0.38 -2.34 48.44
N ASP A 416 -0.48 -1.42 48.88
CA ASP A 416 -0.06 -0.13 49.46
C ASP A 416 -0.13 -0.14 51.00
N TYR A 417 0.25 0.99 51.63
CA TYR A 417 0.18 1.15 53.07
C TYR A 417 -1.23 0.90 53.62
N LEU A 418 -2.27 1.36 52.94
CA LEU A 418 -3.66 1.17 53.35
C LEU A 418 -4.08 -0.31 53.31
N TYR A 419 -3.59 -1.06 52.31
CA TYR A 419 -3.79 -2.51 52.27
C TYR A 419 -3.20 -3.19 53.51
N PHE A 420 -1.94 -2.91 53.85
CA PHE A 420 -1.28 -3.52 55.00
C PHE A 420 -1.92 -3.07 56.31
N LEU A 421 -2.27 -1.78 56.43
CA LEU A 421 -3.00 -1.27 57.58
C LEU A 421 -4.33 -1.98 57.77
N ASN A 422 -5.10 -2.16 56.73
CA ASN A 422 -6.36 -2.90 56.78
C ASN A 422 -6.14 -4.37 57.16
N GLN A 423 -5.10 -5.05 56.69
CA GLN A 423 -4.78 -6.41 57.12
C GLN A 423 -4.44 -6.48 58.60
N VAL A 424 -3.68 -5.56 59.10
CA VAL A 424 -3.34 -5.44 60.53
C VAL A 424 -4.62 -5.21 61.35
N ILE A 425 -5.46 -4.25 60.96
CA ILE A 425 -6.72 -3.97 61.67
C ILE A 425 -7.64 -5.23 61.68
N LYS A 426 -7.80 -5.92 60.54
CA LYS A 426 -8.59 -7.16 60.46
C LYS A 426 -8.06 -8.23 61.41
N SER A 427 -6.75 -8.44 61.43
CA SER A 427 -6.10 -9.40 62.33
C SER A 427 -6.27 -9.07 63.83
N PHE A 428 -6.19 -7.80 64.20
CA PHE A 428 -6.40 -7.36 65.59
C PHE A 428 -7.87 -7.33 66.01
N CYS A 429 -8.79 -7.01 65.10
CA CYS A 429 -10.23 -6.89 65.40
C CYS A 429 -11.02 -8.20 65.24
N PHE A 430 -10.39 -9.30 64.86
CA PHE A 430 -11.04 -10.60 64.62
C PHE A 430 -12.24 -10.55 63.63
N ILE A 431 -12.15 -9.66 62.61
CA ILE A 431 -13.26 -9.36 61.70
C ILE A 431 -13.36 -10.38 60.51
N ASP A 432 -12.47 -11.36 60.45
CA ASP A 432 -12.59 -12.46 59.49
C ASP A 432 -13.03 -13.73 60.20
N LYS A 433 -14.35 -13.95 60.27
CA LYS A 433 -14.97 -15.26 60.39
C LYS A 433 -16.06 -15.41 59.35
#